data_715b80f53ea0c0c9c6bc857732a1d6e8
#
_entry.id   715b80f53ea0c0c9c6bc857732a1d6e8
#
_cell.length_a   1.000
_cell.length_b   1.000
_cell.length_c   1.000
_cell.angle_alpha   90.00
_cell.angle_beta   90.00
_cell.angle_gamma   90.00
#
_symmetry.space_group_name_H-M   'P 1'
#
loop_
_entity.id
_entity.type
_entity.pdbx_description
1 polymer ?
#
loop_
_entity_poly.entity_id
_entity_poly.type
_entity_poly.pdbx_seq_one_letter_code
_entity_poly.pdbx_strand_id
1 'polypeptide(L)'
;MALPCPQTNEIRRSAVMISISHYLAARFGRPLMVSELGASAGLNLMYDQYGMEVASEQFGAQDPLLILTPDWKGPLPPNTHFHILERGGVDLHPLVPSRSEDLMQLMAYTWPDQPERMERLRRAGPAQETKIDKAGADEWLPDRLNLQKENTLHLVFHTIDWQYFPESVQQACEIALLKAGAKATKTKPLAHLSMEADKKTPGAAMRLRLWPQEEVIDLGRVDFHGRWITFSDHAFAKY
;
A
#
# COMPACT_ATOMS: atom_id res chain seq x y z
N MET A 1 -2.15 19.47 24.50
CA MET A 1 -2.69 19.10 23.19
C MET A 1 -1.51 18.56 22.40
N ALA A 2 -1.46 17.26 22.14
CA ALA A 2 -0.36 16.69 21.35
C ALA A 2 -0.49 17.20 19.90
N LEU A 3 0.61 17.62 19.31
CA LEU A 3 0.65 18.00 17.90
C LEU A 3 0.26 16.76 17.07
N PRO A 4 -0.59 16.89 16.04
CA PRO A 4 -0.90 15.78 15.18
C PRO A 4 0.38 15.24 14.55
N CYS A 5 0.49 13.91 14.45
CA CYS A 5 1.62 13.26 13.81
C CYS A 5 1.79 13.80 12.38
N PRO A 6 3.02 14.10 11.92
CA PRO A 6 3.23 14.60 10.56
C PRO A 6 2.66 13.64 9.53
N GLN A 7 1.74 14.11 8.71
CA GLN A 7 1.11 13.34 7.64
C GLN A 7 2.06 13.28 6.44
N THR A 8 2.86 12.22 6.34
CA THR A 8 3.87 12.08 5.29
C THR A 8 3.46 11.04 4.25
N ASN A 9 2.56 11.39 3.35
CA ASN A 9 2.14 10.48 2.28
C ASN A 9 3.24 10.33 1.21
N GLU A 10 4.12 9.35 1.37
CA GLU A 10 5.26 9.11 0.46
C GLU A 10 4.88 8.20 -0.70
N ILE A 11 4.73 8.78 -1.88
CA ILE A 11 4.26 8.09 -3.10
C ILE A 11 5.21 6.99 -3.58
N ARG A 12 6.53 7.11 -3.35
CA ARG A 12 7.51 6.07 -3.78
C ARG A 12 7.22 4.70 -3.19
N ARG A 13 6.55 4.61 -2.04
CA ARG A 13 6.12 3.34 -1.44
C ARG A 13 5.19 2.55 -2.36
N SER A 14 4.48 3.24 -3.27
CA SER A 14 3.63 2.62 -4.29
C SER A 14 4.36 1.59 -5.17
N ALA A 15 5.68 1.69 -5.32
CA ALA A 15 6.46 0.68 -6.04
C ALA A 15 6.32 -0.72 -5.44
N VAL A 16 6.17 -0.83 -4.11
CA VAL A 16 5.91 -2.11 -3.43
C VAL A 16 4.51 -2.63 -3.80
N MET A 17 3.48 -1.76 -3.73
CA MET A 17 2.11 -2.16 -4.08
C MET A 17 1.97 -2.55 -5.54
N ILE A 18 2.63 -1.83 -6.47
CA ILE A 18 2.69 -2.22 -7.90
C ILE A 18 3.26 -3.64 -8.02
N SER A 19 4.42 -3.89 -7.43
CA SER A 19 5.09 -5.19 -7.52
C SER A 19 4.23 -6.34 -6.97
N ILE A 20 3.63 -6.14 -5.81
CA ILE A 20 2.79 -7.16 -5.17
C ILE A 20 1.48 -7.35 -5.94
N SER A 21 0.90 -6.31 -6.53
CA SER A 21 -0.32 -6.45 -7.32
C SER A 21 -0.10 -7.25 -8.61
N HIS A 22 1.03 -7.08 -9.29
CA HIS A 22 1.45 -7.92 -10.40
C HIS A 22 1.58 -9.40 -9.97
N TYR A 23 2.22 -9.65 -8.82
CA TYR A 23 2.35 -11.01 -8.27
C TYR A 23 1.00 -11.63 -7.90
N LEU A 24 0.14 -10.88 -7.21
CA LEU A 24 -1.19 -11.34 -6.82
C LEU A 24 -2.08 -11.63 -8.04
N ALA A 25 -2.01 -10.79 -9.08
CA ALA A 25 -2.73 -11.02 -10.34
C ALA A 25 -2.25 -12.29 -11.04
N ALA A 26 -0.94 -12.53 -11.11
CA ALA A 26 -0.37 -13.75 -11.67
C ALA A 26 -0.80 -15.00 -10.89
N ARG A 27 -0.84 -14.90 -9.57
CA ARG A 27 -1.14 -16.02 -8.68
C ARG A 27 -2.63 -16.36 -8.63
N PHE A 28 -3.50 -15.38 -8.56
CA PHE A 28 -4.93 -15.59 -8.31
C PHE A 28 -5.82 -15.37 -9.54
N GLY A 29 -5.32 -14.66 -10.56
CA GLY A 29 -6.09 -14.36 -11.77
C GLY A 29 -7.38 -13.58 -11.49
N ARG A 30 -7.37 -12.68 -10.48
CA ARG A 30 -8.56 -11.97 -10.02
C ARG A 30 -8.32 -10.47 -9.96
N PRO A 31 -9.36 -9.65 -10.22
CA PRO A 31 -9.29 -8.23 -9.96
C PRO A 31 -9.17 -7.97 -8.44
N LEU A 32 -8.62 -6.82 -8.11
CA LEU A 32 -8.33 -6.41 -6.74
C LEU A 32 -9.40 -5.49 -6.18
N MET A 33 -9.76 -5.70 -4.93
CA MET A 33 -10.31 -4.72 -4.02
C MET A 33 -9.16 -4.30 -3.10
N VAL A 34 -8.86 -3.01 -2.97
CA VAL A 34 -7.72 -2.55 -2.16
C VAL A 34 -8.17 -1.70 -0.98
N SER A 35 -7.46 -1.85 0.13
CA SER A 35 -7.76 -1.13 1.38
C SER A 35 -6.47 -0.72 2.07
N GLU A 36 -6.33 0.58 2.39
CA GLU A 36 -5.17 1.15 3.06
C GLU A 36 -5.53 1.58 4.49
N LEU A 37 -4.75 1.12 5.46
CA LEU A 37 -4.83 1.59 6.85
C LEU A 37 -3.78 2.69 7.04
N GLY A 38 -4.17 3.82 7.64
CA GLY A 38 -3.32 5.01 7.74
C GLY A 38 -3.09 5.66 6.37
N ALA A 39 -4.16 5.83 5.60
CA ALA A 39 -4.08 6.26 4.21
C ALA A 39 -3.68 7.73 4.03
N SER A 40 -3.73 8.55 5.09
CA SER A 40 -3.43 9.98 5.02
C SER A 40 -4.22 10.69 3.92
N ALA A 41 -3.58 11.03 2.81
CA ALA A 41 -4.23 11.63 1.65
C ALA A 41 -4.63 10.61 0.57
N GLY A 42 -4.42 9.31 0.77
CA GLY A 42 -4.79 8.25 -0.17
C GLY A 42 -3.95 8.19 -1.45
N LEU A 43 -2.77 8.82 -1.47
CA LEU A 43 -1.94 8.84 -2.67
C LEU A 43 -1.35 7.48 -3.01
N ASN A 44 -1.15 6.59 -2.03
CA ASN A 44 -0.73 5.22 -2.30
C ASN A 44 -1.89 4.32 -2.75
N LEU A 45 -3.16 4.68 -2.51
CA LEU A 45 -4.30 3.96 -3.09
C LEU A 45 -4.42 4.09 -4.60
N MET A 46 -3.72 5.07 -5.21
CA MET A 46 -3.70 5.30 -6.65
C MET A 46 -2.51 4.62 -7.34
N TYR A 47 -1.84 3.69 -6.71
CA TYR A 47 -0.61 3.09 -7.24
C TYR A 47 -0.78 2.46 -8.63
N ASP A 48 -2.00 2.08 -9.01
CA ASP A 48 -2.34 1.58 -10.35
C ASP A 48 -2.32 2.65 -11.44
N GLN A 49 -2.28 3.94 -11.05
CA GLN A 49 -2.11 5.07 -11.97
C GLN A 49 -0.63 5.47 -12.10
N TYR A 50 0.27 4.81 -11.40
CA TYR A 50 1.71 5.06 -11.45
C TYR A 50 2.43 3.98 -12.25
N GLY A 51 3.53 4.38 -12.90
CA GLY A 51 4.49 3.47 -13.49
C GLY A 51 5.65 3.19 -12.54
N MET A 52 6.31 2.07 -12.75
CA MET A 52 7.57 1.72 -12.11
C MET A 52 8.54 1.21 -13.16
N GLU A 53 9.75 1.76 -13.20
CA GLU A 53 10.83 1.31 -14.08
C GLU A 53 11.96 0.71 -13.24
N VAL A 54 12.28 -0.55 -13.50
CA VAL A 54 13.37 -1.29 -12.87
C VAL A 54 14.00 -2.24 -13.88
N ALA A 55 15.33 -2.33 -13.89
CA ALA A 55 16.09 -3.22 -14.79
C ALA A 55 15.67 -3.12 -16.26
N SER A 56 15.34 -1.92 -16.74
CA SER A 56 14.86 -1.63 -18.10
C SER A 56 13.49 -2.24 -18.44
N GLU A 57 12.74 -2.71 -17.44
CA GLU A 57 11.36 -3.15 -17.59
C GLU A 57 10.41 -2.12 -16.96
N GLN A 58 9.21 -1.99 -17.56
CA GLN A 58 8.16 -1.11 -17.05
C GLN A 58 7.00 -1.91 -16.49
N PHE A 59 6.52 -1.51 -15.30
CA PHE A 59 5.41 -2.09 -14.58
C PHE A 59 4.38 -1.01 -14.21
N GLY A 60 3.16 -1.44 -13.85
CA GLY A 60 2.07 -0.54 -13.46
C GLY A 60 1.30 0.02 -14.66
N ALA A 61 0.92 1.30 -14.60
CA ALA A 61 0.12 1.95 -15.63
C ALA A 61 0.86 2.06 -16.97
N GLN A 62 0.13 1.90 -18.07
CA GLN A 62 0.69 2.10 -19.42
C GLN A 62 0.92 3.60 -19.75
N ASP A 63 0.00 4.46 -19.27
CA ASP A 63 0.11 5.92 -19.34
C ASP A 63 0.12 6.49 -17.92
N PRO A 64 1.28 6.47 -17.25
CA PRO A 64 1.37 6.75 -15.84
C PRO A 64 1.34 8.25 -15.53
N LEU A 65 0.66 8.64 -14.46
CA LEU A 65 0.73 9.99 -13.89
C LEU A 65 2.17 10.37 -13.52
N LEU A 66 2.94 9.40 -13.03
CA LEU A 66 4.35 9.54 -12.69
C LEU A 66 5.03 8.17 -12.73
N ILE A 67 6.35 8.18 -12.88
CA ILE A 67 7.16 6.97 -12.93
C ILE A 67 8.04 6.92 -11.67
N LEU A 68 8.04 5.75 -11.01
CA LEU A 68 8.87 5.44 -9.86
C LEU A 68 10.09 4.63 -10.30
N THR A 69 11.26 5.02 -9.87
CA THR A 69 12.54 4.38 -10.23
C THR A 69 13.33 4.03 -8.97
N PRO A 70 12.88 3.03 -8.17
CA PRO A 70 13.64 2.63 -7.00
C PRO A 70 14.91 1.89 -7.38
N ASP A 71 15.96 2.04 -6.58
CA ASP A 71 17.11 1.14 -6.65
C ASP A 71 16.64 -0.28 -6.32
N TRP A 72 16.90 -1.23 -7.21
CA TRP A 72 16.30 -2.56 -7.13
C TRP A 72 17.33 -3.67 -6.93
N LYS A 73 16.98 -4.61 -6.03
CA LYS A 73 17.70 -5.87 -5.87
C LYS A 73 16.72 -7.04 -5.72
N GLY A 74 17.10 -8.21 -6.24
CA GLY A 74 16.29 -9.42 -6.20
C GLY A 74 15.47 -9.65 -7.47
N PRO A 75 14.55 -10.63 -7.46
CA PRO A 75 13.72 -10.98 -8.61
C PRO A 75 12.77 -9.85 -8.99
N LEU A 76 12.45 -9.75 -10.28
CA LEU A 76 11.41 -8.86 -10.78
C LEU A 76 10.03 -9.50 -10.55
N PRO A 77 8.97 -8.70 -10.32
CA PRO A 77 7.61 -9.21 -10.26
C PRO A 77 7.20 -9.78 -11.63
N PRO A 78 6.27 -10.74 -11.67
CA PRO A 78 5.72 -11.21 -12.94
C PRO A 78 5.01 -10.07 -13.66
N ASN A 79 5.21 -9.94 -14.97
CA ASN A 79 4.58 -8.88 -15.78
C ASN A 79 3.14 -9.28 -16.15
N THR A 80 2.26 -9.38 -15.16
CA THR A 80 0.85 -9.75 -15.30
C THR A 80 -0.03 -8.55 -14.95
N HIS A 81 -0.84 -8.07 -15.87
CA HIS A 81 -1.74 -6.96 -15.61
C HIS A 81 -2.66 -7.23 -14.42
N PHE A 82 -2.81 -6.24 -13.57
CA PHE A 82 -3.79 -6.23 -12.49
C PHE A 82 -4.83 -5.12 -12.72
N HIS A 83 -5.99 -5.30 -12.14
CA HIS A 83 -7.08 -4.34 -12.21
C HIS A 83 -7.68 -4.11 -10.84
N ILE A 84 -7.84 -2.86 -10.43
CA ILE A 84 -8.47 -2.46 -9.18
C ILE A 84 -9.92 -2.11 -9.46
N LEU A 85 -10.85 -2.92 -8.90
CA LEU A 85 -12.29 -2.68 -9.00
C LEU A 85 -12.78 -1.65 -7.98
N GLU A 86 -12.17 -1.65 -6.80
CA GLU A 86 -12.61 -0.83 -5.70
C GLU A 86 -11.44 -0.51 -4.77
N ARG A 87 -11.42 0.72 -4.29
CA ARG A 87 -10.42 1.17 -3.32
C ARG A 87 -11.08 1.89 -2.16
N GLY A 88 -10.49 1.80 -0.99
CA GLY A 88 -10.91 2.52 0.21
C GLY A 88 -9.72 2.69 1.15
N GLY A 89 -9.76 3.71 1.95
CA GLY A 89 -8.74 3.98 2.95
C GLY A 89 -9.34 4.61 4.18
N VAL A 90 -8.66 4.46 5.30
CA VAL A 90 -9.03 5.04 6.57
C VAL A 90 -7.85 5.77 7.19
N ASP A 91 -8.14 6.92 7.79
CA ASP A 91 -7.18 7.71 8.57
C ASP A 91 -7.91 8.49 9.66
N LEU A 92 -7.25 8.79 10.77
CA LEU A 92 -7.82 9.63 11.83
C LEU A 92 -7.98 11.09 11.40
N HIS A 93 -7.09 11.56 10.51
CA HIS A 93 -7.01 12.93 10.02
C HIS A 93 -6.78 12.97 8.51
N PRO A 94 -7.71 12.46 7.70
CA PRO A 94 -7.51 12.38 6.26
C PRO A 94 -7.41 13.76 5.62
N LEU A 95 -6.52 13.88 4.65
CA LEU A 95 -6.38 15.08 3.82
C LEU A 95 -6.99 14.84 2.44
N VAL A 96 -7.50 15.89 1.82
CA VAL A 96 -8.09 15.86 0.47
C VAL A 96 -7.18 16.64 -0.48
N PRO A 97 -6.19 15.99 -1.13
CA PRO A 97 -5.12 16.68 -1.85
C PRO A 97 -5.59 17.39 -3.14
N SER A 98 -6.83 17.17 -3.58
CA SER A 98 -7.48 17.97 -4.61
C SER A 98 -7.85 19.38 -4.12
N ARG A 99 -7.86 19.63 -2.79
CA ARG A 99 -8.01 20.95 -2.21
C ARG A 99 -6.64 21.60 -2.03
N SER A 100 -6.51 22.84 -2.46
CA SER A 100 -5.24 23.59 -2.39
C SER A 100 -4.65 23.68 -0.98
N GLU A 101 -5.50 23.85 0.03
CA GLU A 101 -5.09 23.96 1.45
C GLU A 101 -4.47 22.65 1.94
N ASP A 102 -5.12 21.50 1.69
CA ASP A 102 -4.65 20.19 2.10
C ASP A 102 -3.38 19.78 1.32
N LEU A 103 -3.31 20.13 0.03
CA LEU A 103 -2.11 19.91 -0.76
C LEU A 103 -0.94 20.74 -0.24
N MET A 104 -1.16 22.00 0.11
CA MET A 104 -0.13 22.85 0.73
C MET A 104 0.31 22.29 2.09
N GLN A 105 -0.61 21.73 2.87
CA GLN A 105 -0.27 21.08 4.14
C GLN A 105 0.62 19.85 3.92
N LEU A 106 0.30 18.99 2.95
CA LEU A 106 1.15 17.84 2.57
C LEU A 106 2.55 18.30 2.11
N MET A 107 2.60 19.37 1.33
CA MET A 107 3.87 19.94 0.88
C MET A 107 4.67 20.55 2.05
N ALA A 108 4.03 21.15 3.04
CA ALA A 108 4.70 21.71 4.21
C ALA A 108 5.36 20.64 5.10
N TYR A 109 4.87 19.39 5.07
CA TYR A 109 5.53 18.25 5.72
C TYR A 109 6.69 17.66 4.89
N THR A 110 6.94 18.21 3.70
CA THR A 110 8.05 17.77 2.85
C THR A 110 9.23 18.73 3.07
N TRP A 111 10.41 18.18 3.39
CA TRP A 111 11.60 18.99 3.58
C TRP A 111 11.98 19.73 2.29
N PRO A 112 12.47 20.98 2.36
CA PRO A 112 12.82 21.77 1.18
C PRO A 112 13.89 21.15 0.26
N ASP A 113 14.71 20.26 0.79
CA ASP A 113 15.76 19.52 0.07
C ASP A 113 15.24 18.30 -0.72
N GLN A 114 13.91 18.09 -0.77
CA GLN A 114 13.24 17.00 -1.48
C GLN A 114 12.36 17.50 -2.64
N PRO A 115 12.90 18.22 -3.65
CA PRO A 115 12.10 18.81 -4.72
C PRO A 115 11.33 17.78 -5.55
N GLU A 116 11.90 16.60 -5.75
CA GLU A 116 11.24 15.51 -6.48
C GLU A 116 9.99 14.98 -5.75
N ARG A 117 10.00 14.98 -4.41
CA ARG A 117 8.85 14.58 -3.61
C ARG A 117 7.73 15.62 -3.73
N MET A 118 8.08 16.91 -3.70
CA MET A 118 7.12 17.99 -3.93
C MET A 118 6.51 17.92 -5.32
N GLU A 119 7.32 17.58 -6.35
CA GLU A 119 6.83 17.42 -7.72
C GLU A 119 5.86 16.24 -7.83
N ARG A 120 6.16 15.09 -7.21
CA ARG A 120 5.21 13.97 -7.16
C ARG A 120 3.89 14.35 -6.50
N LEU A 121 3.93 15.09 -5.39
CA LEU A 121 2.71 15.58 -4.73
C LEU A 121 1.89 16.51 -5.62
N ARG A 122 2.54 17.43 -6.34
CA ARG A 122 1.86 18.34 -7.28
C ARG A 122 1.18 17.60 -8.42
N ARG A 123 1.81 16.52 -8.93
CA ARG A 123 1.27 15.73 -10.03
C ARG A 123 0.15 14.79 -9.59
N ALA A 124 0.33 14.08 -8.49
CA ALA A 124 -0.60 13.08 -8.02
C ALA A 124 -1.77 13.66 -7.21
N GLY A 125 -1.53 14.70 -6.43
CA GLY A 125 -2.53 15.26 -5.52
C GLY A 125 -3.85 15.65 -6.21
N PRO A 126 -3.84 16.45 -7.28
CA PRO A 126 -5.07 16.85 -7.99
C PRO A 126 -5.86 15.68 -8.59
N ALA A 127 -5.19 14.56 -8.92
CA ALA A 127 -5.80 13.38 -9.51
C ALA A 127 -6.41 12.44 -8.44
N GLN A 128 -6.18 12.69 -7.15
CA GLN A 128 -6.69 11.85 -6.07
C GLN A 128 -8.16 12.18 -5.79
N GLU A 129 -9.06 11.24 -6.16
CA GLU A 129 -10.50 11.36 -6.02
C GLU A 129 -11.08 10.38 -4.98
N THR A 130 -10.28 9.42 -4.49
CA THR A 130 -10.76 8.45 -3.52
C THR A 130 -11.01 9.12 -2.18
N LYS A 131 -12.25 9.04 -1.71
CA LYS A 131 -12.59 9.50 -0.36
C LYS A 131 -11.91 8.60 0.67
N ILE A 132 -11.14 9.21 1.58
CA ILE A 132 -10.58 8.53 2.75
C ILE A 132 -11.56 8.71 3.91
N ASP A 133 -11.93 7.61 4.54
CA ASP A 133 -12.85 7.64 5.68
C ASP A 133 -12.11 8.13 6.93
N LYS A 134 -12.79 8.99 7.70
CA LYS A 134 -12.27 9.49 8.97
C LYS A 134 -12.77 8.60 10.10
N ALA A 135 -11.94 7.64 10.50
CA ALA A 135 -12.26 6.68 11.58
C ALA A 135 -10.99 6.04 12.14
N GLY A 136 -11.12 5.29 13.22
CA GLY A 136 -10.10 4.36 13.70
C GLY A 136 -9.99 3.16 12.76
N ALA A 137 -8.77 2.66 12.56
CA ALA A 137 -8.55 1.49 11.70
C ALA A 137 -9.25 0.24 12.24
N ASP A 138 -9.33 0.09 13.56
CA ASP A 138 -10.00 -1.00 14.27
C ASP A 138 -11.53 -0.98 14.12
N GLU A 139 -12.12 0.20 14.00
CA GLU A 139 -13.55 0.37 13.75
C GLU A 139 -13.90 0.13 12.27
N TRP A 140 -13.07 0.64 11.36
CA TRP A 140 -13.32 0.62 9.92
C TRP A 140 -13.02 -0.73 9.27
N LEU A 141 -11.93 -1.39 9.65
CA LEU A 141 -11.45 -2.60 8.97
C LEU A 141 -12.43 -3.79 9.00
N PRO A 142 -13.12 -4.10 10.11
CA PRO A 142 -14.09 -5.20 10.14
C PRO A 142 -15.21 -5.04 9.12
N ASP A 143 -15.78 -3.84 9.00
CA ASP A 143 -16.84 -3.56 8.04
C ASP A 143 -16.31 -3.60 6.61
N ARG A 144 -15.13 -3.04 6.38
CA ARG A 144 -14.48 -3.06 5.08
C ARG A 144 -14.18 -4.47 4.57
N LEU A 145 -13.75 -5.38 5.43
CA LEU A 145 -13.50 -6.78 5.10
C LEU A 145 -14.78 -7.53 4.69
N ASN A 146 -15.94 -7.14 5.23
CA ASN A 146 -17.23 -7.74 4.89
C ASN A 146 -17.77 -7.32 3.50
N LEU A 147 -17.22 -6.24 2.90
CA LEU A 147 -17.66 -5.75 1.58
C LEU A 147 -17.07 -6.53 0.40
N GLN A 148 -16.16 -7.47 0.63
CA GLN A 148 -15.50 -8.21 -0.44
C GLN A 148 -16.50 -8.97 -1.31
N LYS A 149 -16.46 -8.72 -2.62
CA LYS A 149 -17.31 -9.36 -3.62
C LYS A 149 -16.74 -10.72 -4.06
N GLU A 150 -17.62 -11.58 -4.58
CA GLU A 150 -17.21 -12.83 -5.22
C GLU A 150 -16.25 -12.56 -6.39
N ASN A 151 -15.31 -13.46 -6.58
CA ASN A 151 -14.30 -13.41 -7.64
C ASN A 151 -13.37 -12.19 -7.58
N THR A 152 -13.20 -11.60 -6.41
CA THR A 152 -12.23 -10.52 -6.15
C THR A 152 -11.22 -10.93 -5.10
N LEU A 153 -9.97 -10.50 -5.25
CA LEU A 153 -8.96 -10.59 -4.20
C LEU A 153 -8.98 -9.29 -3.40
N HIS A 154 -9.12 -9.38 -2.09
CA HIS A 154 -9.03 -8.21 -1.22
C HIS A 154 -7.58 -8.05 -0.73
N LEU A 155 -6.91 -6.99 -1.15
CA LEU A 155 -5.59 -6.59 -0.65
C LEU A 155 -5.75 -5.51 0.41
N VAL A 156 -5.46 -5.82 1.65
CA VAL A 156 -5.30 -4.85 2.74
C VAL A 156 -3.83 -4.52 2.88
N PHE A 157 -3.47 -3.26 3.00
CA PHE A 157 -2.08 -2.87 3.21
C PHE A 157 -1.92 -1.67 4.15
N HIS A 158 -0.73 -1.53 4.71
CA HIS A 158 -0.27 -0.36 5.45
C HIS A 158 1.24 -0.18 5.28
N THR A 159 1.70 1.07 5.31
CA THR A 159 3.11 1.41 5.06
C THR A 159 3.62 2.46 6.03
N ILE A 160 4.51 2.06 6.95
CA ILE A 160 5.15 2.93 7.95
C ILE A 160 4.14 3.72 8.79
N ASP A 161 3.05 3.06 9.14
CA ASP A 161 1.96 3.67 9.92
C ASP A 161 1.60 2.82 11.15
N TRP A 162 1.74 1.51 11.08
CA TRP A 162 1.38 0.57 12.14
C TRP A 162 2.01 0.88 13.49
N GLN A 163 3.25 1.36 13.48
CA GLN A 163 3.98 1.74 14.70
C GLN A 163 3.34 2.91 15.47
N TYR A 164 2.47 3.69 14.83
CA TYR A 164 1.76 4.81 15.44
C TYR A 164 0.38 4.43 15.96
N PHE A 165 -0.11 3.24 15.63
CA PHE A 165 -1.38 2.74 16.15
C PHE A 165 -1.20 2.32 17.62
N PRO A 166 -2.14 2.67 18.52
CA PRO A 166 -2.20 2.10 19.86
C PRO A 166 -2.21 0.56 19.80
N GLU A 167 -1.62 -0.10 20.79
CA GLU A 167 -1.54 -1.57 20.83
C GLU A 167 -2.92 -2.23 20.73
N SER A 168 -3.94 -1.65 21.37
CA SER A 168 -5.33 -2.12 21.29
C SER A 168 -5.89 -2.07 19.87
N VAL A 169 -5.56 -1.02 19.08
CA VAL A 169 -5.96 -0.87 17.69
C VAL A 169 -5.25 -1.91 16.81
N GLN A 170 -3.92 -2.10 17.02
CA GLN A 170 -3.16 -3.14 16.34
C GLN A 170 -3.75 -4.52 16.56
N GLN A 171 -4.05 -4.87 17.82
CA GLN A 171 -4.65 -6.16 18.19
C GLN A 171 -6.03 -6.34 17.57
N ALA A 172 -6.88 -5.32 17.59
CA ALA A 172 -8.22 -5.37 16.98
C ALA A 172 -8.16 -5.58 15.46
N CYS A 173 -7.28 -4.85 14.77
CA CYS A 173 -7.05 -5.03 13.32
C CYS A 173 -6.52 -6.43 13.00
N GLU A 174 -5.57 -6.95 13.81
CA GLU A 174 -5.03 -8.30 13.63
C GLU A 174 -6.13 -9.37 13.81
N ILE A 175 -6.98 -9.24 14.83
CA ILE A 175 -8.13 -10.13 15.04
C ILE A 175 -9.11 -10.07 13.85
N ALA A 176 -9.36 -8.88 13.31
CA ALA A 176 -10.25 -8.72 12.15
C ALA A 176 -9.69 -9.41 10.90
N LEU A 177 -8.38 -9.26 10.63
CA LEU A 177 -7.69 -9.92 9.51
C LEU A 177 -7.72 -11.45 9.65
N LEU A 178 -7.41 -11.97 10.83
CA LEU A 178 -7.46 -13.42 11.10
C LEU A 178 -8.87 -13.99 10.93
N LYS A 179 -9.89 -13.30 11.45
CA LYS A 179 -11.30 -13.72 11.31
C LYS A 179 -11.76 -13.70 9.84
N ALA A 180 -11.34 -12.69 9.06
CA ALA A 180 -11.65 -12.61 7.64
C ALA A 180 -10.86 -13.67 6.85
N GLY A 181 -9.59 -13.87 7.17
CA GLY A 181 -8.74 -14.89 6.58
C GLY A 181 -9.30 -16.31 6.77
N ALA A 182 -9.82 -16.63 7.97
CA ALA A 182 -10.47 -17.91 8.24
C ALA A 182 -11.75 -18.15 7.40
N LYS A 183 -12.37 -17.08 6.88
CA LYS A 183 -13.54 -17.13 5.98
C LYS A 183 -13.16 -17.04 4.50
N ALA A 184 -11.89 -16.77 4.20
CA ALA A 184 -11.42 -16.63 2.83
C ALA A 184 -11.57 -17.94 2.06
N THR A 185 -11.84 -17.83 0.76
CA THR A 185 -12.01 -18.96 -0.15
C THR A 185 -11.20 -18.74 -1.42
N LYS A 186 -11.13 -19.75 -2.29
CA LYS A 186 -10.51 -19.59 -3.61
C LYS A 186 -11.17 -18.50 -4.46
N THR A 187 -12.46 -18.22 -4.24
CA THR A 187 -13.21 -17.19 -4.96
C THR A 187 -13.19 -15.83 -4.25
N LYS A 188 -12.84 -15.81 -2.97
CA LYS A 188 -12.67 -14.62 -2.13
C LYS A 188 -11.34 -14.69 -1.36
N PRO A 189 -10.19 -14.69 -2.04
CA PRO A 189 -8.91 -14.69 -1.34
C PRO A 189 -8.67 -13.35 -0.65
N LEU A 190 -7.98 -13.39 0.48
CA LEU A 190 -7.52 -12.21 1.22
C LEU A 190 -5.99 -12.16 1.18
N ALA A 191 -5.45 -10.98 0.97
CA ALA A 191 -4.02 -10.69 1.10
C ALA A 191 -3.82 -9.53 2.08
N HIS A 192 -2.80 -9.61 2.91
CA HIS A 192 -2.38 -8.52 3.79
C HIS A 192 -0.91 -8.23 3.58
N LEU A 193 -0.60 -7.04 3.10
CA LEU A 193 0.76 -6.55 2.90
C LEU A 193 1.12 -5.55 4.00
N SER A 194 2.17 -5.82 4.74
CA SER A 194 2.77 -4.88 5.69
C SER A 194 4.15 -4.44 5.20
N MET A 195 4.40 -3.13 5.24
CA MET A 195 5.69 -2.50 5.04
C MET A 195 6.01 -1.68 6.29
N GLU A 196 6.75 -2.25 7.26
CA GLU A 196 6.87 -1.65 8.59
C GLU A 196 8.27 -1.80 9.19
N ALA A 197 8.59 -0.92 10.14
CA ALA A 197 9.79 -1.04 10.95
C ALA A 197 9.74 -2.29 11.85
N ASP A 198 10.82 -3.07 11.89
CA ASP A 198 10.92 -4.30 12.68
C ASP A 198 12.14 -4.33 13.61
N LYS A 199 12.73 -3.16 13.92
CA LYS A 199 13.95 -2.99 14.70
C LYS A 199 15.24 -3.56 14.04
N LYS A 200 15.15 -4.08 12.80
CA LYS A 200 16.29 -4.52 12.01
C LYS A 200 16.67 -3.48 10.97
N THR A 201 17.92 -3.54 10.51
CA THR A 201 18.47 -2.64 9.47
C THR A 201 18.94 -3.45 8.27
N PRO A 202 18.97 -2.84 7.06
CA PRO A 202 18.47 -1.51 6.73
C PRO A 202 16.96 -1.48 6.47
N GLY A 203 16.33 -0.31 6.62
CA GLY A 203 14.96 0.00 6.20
C GLY A 203 13.86 -0.78 6.92
N ALA A 204 12.71 -0.88 6.27
CA ALA A 204 11.51 -1.58 6.73
C ALA A 204 11.45 -3.02 6.22
N ALA A 205 10.77 -3.89 6.97
CA ALA A 205 10.41 -5.23 6.51
C ALA A 205 9.17 -5.18 5.61
N MET A 206 9.16 -6.00 4.59
CA MET A 206 7.97 -6.25 3.76
C MET A 206 7.50 -7.68 4.00
N ARG A 207 6.22 -7.83 4.37
CA ARG A 207 5.62 -9.14 4.61
C ARG A 207 4.25 -9.23 3.94
N LEU A 208 3.99 -10.37 3.29
CA LEU A 208 2.71 -10.68 2.67
C LEU A 208 2.10 -11.90 3.33
N ARG A 209 0.85 -11.78 3.76
CA ARG A 209 0.05 -12.91 4.26
C ARG A 209 -1.08 -13.19 3.28
N LEU A 210 -1.34 -14.47 3.00
CA LEU A 210 -2.29 -14.92 2.00
C LEU A 210 -3.25 -15.95 2.58
N TRP A 211 -4.55 -15.77 2.36
CA TRP A 211 -5.60 -16.72 2.69
C TRP A 211 -6.43 -17.07 1.44
N PRO A 212 -6.96 -18.30 1.35
CA PRO A 212 -7.11 -19.34 2.38
C PRO A 212 -5.89 -20.23 2.59
N GLN A 213 -4.72 -19.96 1.99
CA GLN A 213 -3.53 -20.82 2.09
C GLN A 213 -2.83 -20.71 3.45
N GLU A 214 -3.14 -19.70 4.26
CA GLU A 214 -2.47 -19.38 5.53
C GLU A 214 -0.94 -19.18 5.36
N GLU A 215 -0.54 -18.67 4.18
CA GLU A 215 0.86 -18.49 3.82
C GLU A 215 1.37 -17.14 4.29
N VAL A 216 2.60 -17.13 4.79
CA VAL A 216 3.33 -15.91 5.15
C VAL A 216 4.63 -15.87 4.36
N ILE A 217 4.79 -14.81 3.56
CA ILE A 217 5.97 -14.59 2.72
C ILE A 217 6.75 -13.40 3.29
N ASP A 218 8.01 -13.62 3.66
CA ASP A 218 8.95 -12.55 3.93
C ASP A 218 9.49 -12.05 2.58
N LEU A 219 8.97 -10.90 2.15
CA LEU A 219 9.27 -10.34 0.83
C LEU A 219 10.65 -9.70 0.76
N GLY A 220 11.25 -9.37 1.90
CA GLY A 220 12.53 -8.67 1.96
C GLY A 220 12.43 -7.30 2.62
N ARG A 221 13.21 -6.35 2.14
CA ARG A 221 13.37 -5.04 2.79
C ARG A 221 13.27 -3.88 1.83
N VAL A 222 12.86 -2.71 2.37
CA VAL A 222 12.65 -1.50 1.59
C VAL A 222 13.07 -0.26 2.39
N ASP A 223 13.52 0.77 1.71
CA ASP A 223 13.73 2.10 2.30
C ASP A 223 12.41 2.67 2.84
N PHE A 224 12.43 3.32 3.99
CA PHE A 224 11.23 3.93 4.59
C PHE A 224 10.50 4.91 3.66
N HIS A 225 11.22 5.48 2.68
CA HIS A 225 10.69 6.38 1.66
C HIS A 225 10.64 5.75 0.26
N GLY A 226 10.88 4.43 0.12
CA GLY A 226 10.81 3.73 -1.15
C GLY A 226 11.93 4.05 -2.15
N ARG A 227 13.09 4.57 -1.70
CA ARG A 227 14.22 4.89 -2.58
C ARG A 227 14.90 3.64 -3.13
N TRP A 228 14.95 2.58 -2.35
CA TRP A 228 15.44 1.27 -2.74
C TRP A 228 14.52 0.17 -2.23
N ILE A 229 14.49 -0.93 -2.99
CA ILE A 229 13.74 -2.15 -2.64
C ILE A 229 14.68 -3.35 -2.86
N THR A 230 14.73 -4.23 -1.88
CA THR A 230 15.45 -5.50 -1.97
C THR A 230 14.47 -6.63 -1.70
N PHE A 231 14.02 -7.30 -2.75
CA PHE A 231 13.21 -8.51 -2.61
C PHE A 231 14.08 -9.72 -2.30
N SER A 232 13.56 -10.61 -1.47
CA SER A 232 14.19 -11.92 -1.24
C SER A 232 14.03 -12.81 -2.48
N ASP A 233 14.93 -13.78 -2.67
CA ASP A 233 14.94 -14.65 -3.86
C ASP A 233 13.64 -15.43 -4.06
N HIS A 234 12.87 -15.62 -3.00
CA HIS A 234 11.59 -16.34 -3.02
C HIS A 234 10.36 -15.42 -2.99
N ALA A 235 10.52 -14.10 -3.03
CA ALA A 235 9.41 -13.15 -2.91
C ALA A 235 8.30 -13.37 -3.95
N PHE A 236 8.67 -13.74 -5.18
CA PHE A 236 7.77 -14.02 -6.29
C PHE A 236 7.87 -15.47 -6.75
N ALA A 237 8.16 -16.41 -5.83
CA ALA A 237 8.23 -17.82 -6.16
C ALA A 237 6.91 -18.27 -6.84
N LYS A 238 7.04 -19.13 -7.85
CA LYS A 238 5.89 -19.75 -8.51
C LYS A 238 5.16 -20.65 -7.50
N TYR A 239 3.86 -20.58 -7.52
CA TYR A 239 2.90 -21.32 -6.70
C TYR A 239 2.38 -22.54 -7.45
#